data_b43f2e66df1440ed657de81f3a2a0231
#
_entry.id   b43f2e66df1440ed657de81f3a2a0231
#
_cell.length_a   1.000
_cell.length_b   1.000
_cell.length_c   1.000
_cell.angle_alpha   90.00
_cell.angle_beta   90.00
_cell.angle_gamma   90.00
#
_symmetry.space_group_name_H-M   'P 1'
#
loop_
_entity.id
_entity.type
_entity.pdbx_description
1 polymer ?
#
loop_
_entity_poly.entity_id
_entity_poly.type
_entity_poly.pdbx_seq_one_letter_code
_entity_poly.pdbx_strand_id
1 'polypeptide(L)'
;MLNAFATSFRLKNTYKTNSILYSLKSLPLVKRLLPDALYASAGLKAFANIVSILIEVGSVFVGKLLYVSLMVFTAAQLLKGPAADSFVHIFFFLTIIGGLLNTQIFNPTKDKYYAIFLMRMDARQYTLSNYLYFLLKMAVGLLPFTLLFGVLAGV
;
A
#
# COMPACT_ATOMS: atom_id res chain seq x y z
N MET A 1 -13.33 -17.03 4.42
CA MET A 1 -12.66 -15.88 3.78
C MET A 1 -12.62 -14.63 4.68
N LEU A 2 -13.71 -14.11 5.20
CA LEU A 2 -13.73 -12.91 6.07
C LEU A 2 -12.81 -13.03 7.28
N ASN A 3 -12.82 -14.16 7.99
CA ASN A 3 -11.94 -14.38 9.15
C ASN A 3 -10.46 -14.40 8.74
N ALA A 4 -10.12 -15.00 7.59
CA ALA A 4 -8.75 -15.02 7.08
C ALA A 4 -8.30 -13.61 6.67
N PHE A 5 -9.19 -12.82 6.07
CA PHE A 5 -8.94 -11.41 5.74
C PHE A 5 -8.68 -10.56 7.00
N ALA A 6 -9.55 -10.66 7.99
CA ALA A 6 -9.40 -9.94 9.26
C ALA A 6 -8.10 -10.32 9.99
N THR A 7 -7.76 -11.60 10.04
CA THR A 7 -6.52 -12.08 10.66
C THR A 7 -5.29 -11.62 9.89
N SER A 8 -5.33 -11.68 8.57
CA SER A 8 -4.24 -11.17 7.71
C SER A 8 -4.01 -9.68 7.89
N PHE A 9 -5.08 -8.89 7.92
CA PHE A 9 -5.01 -7.45 8.15
C PHE A 9 -4.44 -7.13 9.53
N ARG A 10 -4.94 -7.79 10.58
CA ARG A 10 -4.46 -7.63 11.95
C ARG A 10 -2.98 -7.98 12.10
N LEU A 11 -2.55 -9.07 11.48
CA LEU A 11 -1.15 -9.49 11.48
C LEU A 11 -0.25 -8.44 10.81
N LYS A 12 -0.62 -7.95 9.63
CA LYS A 12 0.12 -6.89 8.93
C LYS A 12 0.21 -5.61 9.73
N ASN A 13 -0.91 -5.20 10.33
CA ASN A 13 -0.94 -4.00 11.15
C ASN A 13 -0.02 -4.13 12.38
N THR A 14 -0.04 -5.28 13.06
CA THR A 14 0.87 -5.57 14.17
C THR A 14 2.34 -5.49 13.74
N TYR A 15 2.67 -6.06 12.60
CA TYR A 15 4.03 -5.98 12.06
C TYR A 15 4.48 -4.55 11.76
N LYS A 16 3.64 -3.76 11.11
CA LYS A 16 3.93 -2.36 10.81
C LYS A 16 4.10 -1.53 12.07
N THR A 17 3.20 -1.69 13.03
CA THR A 17 3.26 -1.01 14.33
C THR A 17 4.56 -1.34 15.07
N ASN A 18 4.94 -2.62 15.14
CA ASN A 18 6.18 -3.04 15.77
C ASN A 18 7.42 -2.53 15.02
N SER A 19 7.37 -2.49 13.68
CA SER A 19 8.45 -1.94 12.87
C SER A 19 8.66 -0.45 13.12
N ILE A 20 7.57 0.33 13.25
CA ILE A 20 7.64 1.76 13.58
C ILE A 20 8.22 1.96 14.98
N LEU A 21 7.78 1.18 15.97
CA LEU A 21 8.31 1.23 17.33
C LEU A 21 9.81 0.92 17.37
N TYR A 22 10.22 -0.08 16.61
CA TYR A 22 11.64 -0.43 16.46
C TYR A 22 12.44 0.71 15.82
N SER A 23 11.94 1.29 14.74
CA SER A 23 12.58 2.44 14.07
C SER A 23 12.68 3.64 15.00
N LEU A 24 11.66 3.94 15.77
CA LEU A 24 11.68 5.00 16.79
C LEU A 24 12.75 4.73 17.86
N LYS A 25 12.86 3.50 18.35
CA LYS A 25 13.89 3.11 19.34
C LYS A 25 15.30 3.19 18.77
N SER A 26 15.49 3.04 17.46
CA SER A 26 16.81 3.14 16.82
C SER A 26 17.35 4.58 16.72
N LEU A 27 16.49 5.60 16.90
CA LEU A 27 16.91 6.99 16.88
C LEU A 27 17.63 7.37 18.19
N PRO A 28 18.86 7.94 18.12
CA PRO A 28 19.69 8.17 19.31
C PRO A 28 19.07 9.14 20.32
N LEU A 29 18.29 10.10 19.87
CA LEU A 29 17.59 11.06 20.74
C LEU A 29 16.41 10.40 21.47
N VAL A 30 15.70 9.48 20.81
CA VAL A 30 14.48 8.86 21.31
C VAL A 30 14.81 7.66 22.21
N LYS A 31 15.94 6.98 21.97
CA LYS A 31 16.41 5.86 22.76
C LYS A 31 16.56 6.21 24.26
N ARG A 32 16.94 7.45 24.58
CA ARG A 32 17.09 7.90 25.98
C ARG A 32 15.77 8.20 26.69
N LEU A 33 14.73 8.50 25.93
CA LEU A 33 13.42 8.91 26.45
C LEU A 33 12.42 7.76 26.53
N LEU A 34 12.63 6.68 25.77
CA LEU A 34 11.69 5.58 25.69
C LEU A 34 12.10 4.43 26.64
N PRO A 35 11.17 3.94 27.47
CA PRO A 35 11.43 2.83 28.42
C PRO A 35 11.73 1.53 27.66
N ASP A 36 12.47 0.62 28.30
CA ASP A 36 12.80 -0.69 27.73
C ASP A 36 11.55 -1.55 27.47
N ALA A 37 10.47 -1.32 28.20
CA ALA A 37 9.17 -1.95 28.01
C ALA A 37 8.31 -1.32 26.91
N LEU A 38 8.92 -0.79 25.85
CA LEU A 38 8.26 -0.06 24.75
C LEU A 38 7.07 -0.84 24.17
N TYR A 39 7.27 -2.15 23.97
CA TYR A 39 6.25 -3.04 23.41
C TYR A 39 5.11 -3.36 24.37
N ALA A 40 5.26 -3.06 25.66
CA ALA A 40 4.21 -3.24 26.66
C ALA A 40 3.31 -2.02 26.80
N SER A 41 3.78 -0.83 26.42
CA SER A 41 3.03 0.42 26.55
C SER A 41 1.87 0.50 25.54
N ALA A 42 0.63 0.51 26.06
CA ALA A 42 -0.58 0.65 25.24
C ALA A 42 -0.63 1.99 24.49
N GLY A 43 -0.20 3.08 25.12
CA GLY A 43 -0.18 4.42 24.52
C GLY A 43 0.78 4.52 23.34
N LEU A 44 1.99 3.97 23.46
CA LEU A 44 2.99 3.95 22.37
C LEU A 44 2.54 3.07 21.22
N LYS A 45 1.87 1.94 21.49
CA LYS A 45 1.28 1.11 20.43
C LYS A 45 0.16 1.84 19.69
N ALA A 46 -0.70 2.56 20.40
CA ALA A 46 -1.76 3.37 19.79
C ALA A 46 -1.16 4.48 18.90
N PHE A 47 -0.16 5.20 19.39
CA PHE A 47 0.56 6.21 18.61
C PHE A 47 1.21 5.61 17.36
N ALA A 48 1.98 4.53 17.49
CA ALA A 48 2.60 3.87 16.35
C ALA A 48 1.58 3.32 15.34
N ASN A 49 0.41 2.89 15.81
CA ASN A 49 -0.69 2.48 14.94
C ASN A 49 -1.26 3.65 14.14
N ILE A 50 -1.49 4.81 14.76
CA ILE A 50 -1.93 6.03 14.07
C ILE A 50 -0.91 6.45 13.02
N VAL A 51 0.38 6.50 13.37
CA VAL A 51 1.47 6.81 12.43
C VAL A 51 1.50 5.81 11.28
N SER A 52 1.33 4.50 11.56
CA SER A 52 1.26 3.46 10.52
C SER A 52 0.12 3.71 9.53
N ILE A 53 -1.06 4.06 10.02
CA ILE A 53 -2.23 4.36 9.20
C ILE A 53 -1.97 5.61 8.34
N LEU A 54 -1.44 6.68 8.92
CA LEU A 54 -1.11 7.91 8.19
C LEU A 54 -0.09 7.67 7.08
N ILE A 55 0.98 6.92 7.37
CA ILE A 55 1.98 6.55 6.36
C ILE A 55 1.34 5.67 5.26
N GLU A 56 0.47 4.74 5.62
CA GLU A 56 -0.19 3.88 4.65
C GLU A 56 -1.11 4.68 3.73
N VAL A 57 -1.97 5.52 4.29
CA VAL A 57 -2.87 6.40 3.53
C VAL A 57 -2.06 7.35 2.64
N GLY A 58 -1.05 8.03 3.21
CA GLY A 58 -0.15 8.90 2.45
C GLY A 58 0.54 8.18 1.29
N SER A 59 1.08 6.99 1.53
CA SER A 59 1.77 6.22 0.48
C SER A 59 0.83 5.76 -0.65
N VAL A 60 -0.45 5.48 -0.33
CA VAL A 60 -1.46 5.14 -1.33
C VAL A 60 -1.75 6.32 -2.23
N PHE A 61 -2.08 7.46 -1.65
CA PHE A 61 -2.53 8.62 -2.43
C PHE A 61 -1.37 9.34 -3.12
N VAL A 62 -0.27 9.65 -2.41
CA VAL A 62 0.88 10.36 -2.99
C VAL A 62 1.51 9.57 -4.15
N GLY A 63 1.73 8.27 -3.96
CA GLY A 63 2.28 7.42 -5.03
C GLY A 63 1.39 7.38 -6.27
N LYS A 64 0.07 7.33 -6.11
CA LYS A 64 -0.88 7.30 -7.23
C LYS A 64 -1.07 8.67 -7.87
N LEU A 65 -1.05 9.75 -7.08
CA LEU A 65 -1.02 11.11 -7.60
C LEU A 65 0.18 11.30 -8.53
N LEU A 66 1.39 10.98 -8.06
CA LEU A 66 2.62 11.11 -8.87
C LEU A 66 2.56 10.23 -10.13
N TYR A 67 2.09 8.99 -10.00
CA TYR A 67 1.96 8.09 -11.14
C TYR A 67 1.02 8.66 -12.22
N VAL A 68 -0.22 9.04 -11.84
CA VAL A 68 -1.20 9.52 -12.82
C VAL A 68 -0.80 10.89 -13.37
N SER A 69 -0.31 11.80 -12.53
CA SER A 69 0.08 13.15 -12.99
C SER A 69 1.31 13.14 -13.89
N LEU A 70 2.39 12.45 -13.51
CA LEU A 70 3.65 12.49 -14.24
C LEU A 70 3.69 11.48 -15.39
N MET A 71 3.31 10.22 -15.14
CA MET A 71 3.49 9.17 -16.13
C MET A 71 2.35 9.10 -17.16
N VAL A 72 1.15 9.54 -16.78
CA VAL A 72 -0.01 9.47 -17.68
C VAL A 72 -0.36 10.85 -18.24
N PHE A 73 -0.74 11.77 -17.38
CA PHE A 73 -1.25 13.08 -17.79
C PHE A 73 -0.18 13.93 -18.48
N THR A 74 1.01 14.10 -17.88
CA THR A 74 2.09 14.89 -18.49
C THR A 74 2.56 14.26 -19.80
N ALA A 75 2.67 12.91 -19.85
CA ALA A 75 3.05 12.21 -21.09
C ALA A 75 1.99 12.42 -22.19
N ALA A 76 0.69 12.36 -21.83
CA ALA A 76 -0.40 12.61 -22.78
C ALA A 76 -0.36 14.03 -23.37
N GLN A 77 -0.01 15.03 -22.55
CA GLN A 77 0.11 16.42 -23.02
C GLN A 77 1.33 16.66 -23.92
N LEU A 78 2.38 15.87 -23.78
CA LEU A 78 3.59 15.98 -24.61
C LEU A 78 3.46 15.32 -25.97
N LEU A 79 2.47 14.44 -26.17
CA LEU A 79 2.24 13.77 -27.44
C LEU A 79 1.49 14.68 -28.41
N LYS A 80 1.87 14.60 -29.70
CA LYS A 80 1.23 15.35 -30.79
C LYS A 80 -0.10 14.68 -31.20
N GLY A 81 -1.12 14.75 -30.36
CA GLY A 81 -2.42 14.15 -30.63
C GLY A 81 -3.47 14.64 -29.66
N PRO A 82 -4.74 14.17 -29.78
CA PRO A 82 -5.77 14.47 -28.81
C PRO A 82 -5.34 13.98 -27.42
N ALA A 83 -5.31 14.89 -26.46
CA ALA A 83 -4.84 14.58 -25.10
C ALA A 83 -5.70 13.49 -24.44
N ALA A 84 -7.00 13.47 -24.72
CA ALA A 84 -7.94 12.47 -24.25
C ALA A 84 -7.56 11.05 -24.70
N ASP A 85 -7.36 10.85 -26.01
CA ASP A 85 -7.00 9.56 -26.57
C ASP A 85 -5.65 9.09 -26.05
N SER A 86 -4.66 9.99 -26.01
CA SER A 86 -3.33 9.70 -25.48
C SER A 86 -3.38 9.31 -24.01
N PHE A 87 -4.17 10.00 -23.20
CA PHE A 87 -4.37 9.69 -21.79
C PHE A 87 -4.93 8.27 -21.58
N VAL A 88 -6.01 7.95 -22.31
CA VAL A 88 -6.66 6.62 -22.20
C VAL A 88 -5.71 5.51 -22.64
N HIS A 89 -5.02 5.66 -23.77
CA HIS A 89 -4.09 4.65 -24.27
C HIS A 89 -2.90 4.43 -23.31
N ILE A 90 -2.25 5.51 -22.85
CA ILE A 90 -1.12 5.40 -21.93
C ILE A 90 -1.56 4.73 -20.62
N PHE A 91 -2.67 5.17 -20.05
CA PHE A 91 -3.21 4.59 -18.82
C PHE A 91 -3.52 3.10 -18.97
N PHE A 92 -4.17 2.72 -20.08
CA PHE A 92 -4.51 1.33 -20.37
C PHE A 92 -3.27 0.44 -20.51
N PHE A 93 -2.30 0.83 -21.35
CA PHE A 93 -1.07 0.08 -21.55
C PHE A 93 -0.23 -0.04 -20.27
N LEU A 94 -0.07 1.04 -19.52
CA LEU A 94 0.64 1.00 -18.24
C LEU A 94 -0.07 0.14 -17.20
N THR A 95 -1.40 0.09 -17.22
CA THR A 95 -2.17 -0.79 -16.32
C THR A 95 -1.96 -2.26 -16.66
N ILE A 96 -1.98 -2.63 -17.95
CA ILE A 96 -1.69 -4.01 -18.39
C ILE A 96 -0.26 -4.40 -18.03
N ILE A 97 0.73 -3.59 -18.37
CA ILE A 97 2.14 -3.86 -18.06
C ILE A 97 2.35 -3.97 -16.56
N GLY A 98 1.79 -3.04 -15.78
CA GLY A 98 1.87 -3.08 -14.32
C GLY A 98 1.18 -4.30 -13.70
N GLY A 99 0.08 -4.76 -14.30
CA GLY A 99 -0.60 -6.01 -13.92
C GLY A 99 0.26 -7.25 -14.18
N LEU A 100 0.88 -7.32 -15.36
CA LEU A 100 1.77 -8.43 -15.74
C LEU A 100 3.04 -8.49 -14.88
N LEU A 101 3.62 -7.34 -14.55
CA LEU A 101 4.82 -7.23 -13.72
C LEU A 101 4.53 -7.34 -12.21
N ASN A 102 3.27 -7.48 -11.82
CA ASN A 102 2.90 -7.56 -10.42
C ASN A 102 3.29 -8.89 -9.78
N THR A 103 4.31 -8.87 -8.94
CA THR A 103 4.83 -10.03 -8.21
C THR A 103 4.32 -10.15 -6.77
N GLN A 104 3.32 -9.37 -6.36
CA GLN A 104 2.82 -9.33 -4.97
C GLN A 104 2.37 -10.69 -4.43
N ILE A 105 1.84 -11.56 -5.30
CA ILE A 105 1.42 -12.91 -4.91
C ILE A 105 2.64 -13.76 -4.52
N PHE A 106 3.75 -13.60 -5.22
CA PHE A 106 4.94 -14.45 -5.08
C PHE A 106 5.95 -13.91 -4.07
N ASN A 107 5.85 -12.64 -3.67
CA ASN A 107 6.81 -12.05 -2.74
C ASN A 107 6.81 -12.77 -1.38
N PRO A 108 7.96 -13.35 -0.96
CA PRO A 108 8.12 -13.94 0.35
C PRO A 108 8.23 -12.83 1.38
N THR A 109 7.20 -12.65 2.18
CA THR A 109 7.18 -11.67 3.27
C THR A 109 7.14 -12.37 4.63
N LYS A 110 7.69 -11.73 5.67
CA LYS A 110 7.70 -12.31 7.02
C LYS A 110 6.30 -12.62 7.53
N ASP A 111 5.33 -11.76 7.24
CA ASP A 111 3.93 -11.97 7.61
C ASP A 111 3.32 -13.21 6.95
N LYS A 112 3.67 -13.53 5.69
CA LYS A 112 3.27 -14.78 5.05
C LYS A 112 3.84 -16.00 5.76
N TYR A 113 5.12 -15.96 6.11
CA TYR A 113 5.75 -17.03 6.86
C TYR A 113 5.06 -17.28 8.20
N TYR A 114 4.82 -16.22 8.98
CA TYR A 114 4.12 -16.35 10.26
C TYR A 114 2.69 -16.87 10.10
N ALA A 115 1.95 -16.36 9.14
CA ALA A 115 0.58 -16.78 8.90
C ALA A 115 0.48 -18.26 8.50
N ILE A 116 1.28 -18.67 7.52
CA ILE A 116 1.17 -20.00 6.91
C ILE A 116 1.84 -21.07 7.79
N PHE A 117 3.08 -20.82 8.27
CA PHE A 117 3.85 -21.82 9.00
C PHE A 117 3.58 -21.83 10.49
N LEU A 118 3.53 -20.67 11.15
CA LEU A 118 3.37 -20.60 12.61
C LEU A 118 1.90 -20.63 13.02
N MET A 119 1.03 -19.89 12.33
CA MET A 119 -0.40 -19.87 12.64
C MET A 119 -1.19 -20.96 11.91
N ARG A 120 -0.56 -21.72 11.03
CA ARG A 120 -1.15 -22.82 10.23
C ARG A 120 -2.40 -22.37 9.47
N MET A 121 -2.41 -21.13 8.97
CA MET A 121 -3.50 -20.64 8.14
C MET A 121 -3.45 -21.31 6.77
N ASP A 122 -4.61 -21.50 6.17
CA ASP A 122 -4.70 -21.98 4.78
C ASP A 122 -4.00 -20.97 3.83
N ALA A 123 -2.96 -21.47 3.13
CA ALA A 123 -2.11 -20.65 2.28
C ALA A 123 -2.88 -19.97 1.15
N ARG A 124 -3.88 -20.67 0.57
CA ARG A 124 -4.72 -20.12 -0.49
C ARG A 124 -5.60 -19.00 0.01
N GLN A 125 -6.28 -19.19 1.13
CA GLN A 125 -7.16 -18.16 1.71
C GLN A 125 -6.35 -16.93 2.14
N TYR A 126 -5.17 -17.13 2.74
CA TYR A 126 -4.29 -16.03 3.14
C TYR A 126 -3.81 -15.23 1.93
N THR A 127 -3.33 -15.92 0.88
CA THR A 127 -2.83 -15.27 -0.34
C THR A 127 -3.92 -14.50 -1.07
N LEU A 128 -5.12 -15.10 -1.24
CA LEU A 128 -6.26 -14.43 -1.86
C LEU A 128 -6.72 -13.20 -1.07
N SER A 129 -6.76 -13.28 0.27
CA SER A 129 -7.11 -12.15 1.14
C SER A 129 -6.12 -11.01 0.99
N ASN A 130 -4.82 -11.31 0.93
CA ASN A 130 -3.79 -10.30 0.71
C ASN A 130 -3.88 -9.66 -0.67
N TYR A 131 -4.18 -10.44 -1.69
CA TYR A 131 -4.34 -9.94 -3.04
C TYR A 131 -5.58 -9.06 -3.19
N LEU A 132 -6.69 -9.47 -2.60
CA LEU A 132 -7.90 -8.66 -2.55
C LEU A 132 -7.66 -7.31 -1.85
N TYR A 133 -6.96 -7.33 -0.70
CA TYR A 133 -6.58 -6.09 -0.01
C TYR A 133 -5.72 -5.18 -0.89
N PHE A 134 -4.75 -5.75 -1.61
CA PHE A 134 -3.92 -5.00 -2.55
C PHE A 134 -4.74 -4.39 -3.69
N LEU A 135 -5.66 -5.15 -4.30
CA LEU A 135 -6.54 -4.66 -5.36
C LEU A 135 -7.43 -3.50 -4.88
N LEU A 136 -8.07 -3.66 -3.71
CA LEU A 136 -8.89 -2.60 -3.11
C LEU A 136 -8.07 -1.33 -2.85
N LYS A 137 -6.87 -1.48 -2.30
CA LYS A 137 -5.95 -0.38 -2.06
C LYS A 137 -5.55 0.34 -3.35
N MET A 138 -5.28 -0.40 -4.41
CA MET A 138 -4.97 0.14 -5.74
C MET A 138 -6.16 0.88 -6.33
N ALA A 139 -7.36 0.31 -6.28
CA ALA A 139 -8.58 0.93 -6.79
C ALA A 139 -8.89 2.24 -6.06
N VAL A 140 -8.89 2.23 -4.73
CA VAL A 140 -9.14 3.43 -3.92
C VAL A 140 -8.09 4.52 -4.17
N GLY A 141 -6.83 4.15 -4.36
CA GLY A 141 -5.76 5.11 -4.63
C GLY A 141 -5.78 5.69 -6.04
N LEU A 142 -6.17 4.90 -7.05
CA LEU A 142 -6.18 5.33 -8.45
C LEU A 142 -7.43 6.12 -8.83
N LEU A 143 -8.62 5.68 -8.39
CA LEU A 143 -9.92 6.24 -8.80
C LEU A 143 -9.99 7.78 -8.73
N PRO A 144 -9.68 8.45 -7.62
CA PRO A 144 -9.81 9.91 -7.55
C PRO A 144 -8.89 10.63 -8.53
N PHE A 145 -7.69 10.14 -8.75
CA PHE A 145 -6.71 10.80 -9.62
C PHE A 145 -6.96 10.50 -11.09
N THR A 146 -7.39 9.28 -11.44
CA THR A 146 -7.79 8.97 -12.82
C THR A 146 -8.99 9.78 -13.26
N LEU A 147 -9.98 9.95 -12.38
CA LEU A 147 -11.13 10.81 -12.69
C LEU A 147 -10.72 12.27 -12.81
N LEU A 148 -9.93 12.80 -11.86
CA LEU A 148 -9.47 14.18 -11.89
C LEU A 148 -8.68 14.48 -13.18
N PHE A 149 -7.64 13.71 -13.47
CA PHE A 149 -6.77 13.97 -14.61
C PHE A 149 -7.40 13.53 -15.94
N GLY A 150 -8.32 12.57 -15.95
CA GLY A 150 -9.13 12.23 -17.10
C GLY A 150 -9.99 13.43 -17.55
N VAL A 151 -10.75 14.02 -16.63
CA VAL A 151 -11.54 15.24 -16.92
C VAL A 151 -10.64 16.39 -17.37
N LEU A 152 -9.46 16.58 -16.76
CA LEU A 152 -8.50 17.60 -17.20
C LEU A 152 -7.91 17.33 -18.59
N ALA A 153 -7.82 16.08 -19.02
CA ALA A 153 -7.40 15.68 -20.36
C ALA A 153 -8.53 15.74 -21.40
N GLY A 154 -9.78 15.91 -20.97
CA GLY A 154 -10.96 16.01 -21.83
C GLY A 154 -11.64 14.66 -22.12
N VAL A 155 -11.42 13.66 -21.21
CA VAL A 155 -12.11 12.35 -21.26
C VAL A 155 -13.45 12.42 -20.55
#